data_47d4bfaedba6a00d2a96aa47bcee7020
#
_entry.id   47d4bfaedba6a00d2a96aa47bcee7020
#
_cell.length_a   1.000
_cell.length_b   1.000
_cell.length_c   1.000
_cell.angle_alpha   90.00
_cell.angle_beta   90.00
_cell.angle_gamma   90.00
#
_symmetry.space_group_name_H-M   'P 1'
#
loop_
_entity.id
_entity.type
_entity.pdbx_description
1 polymer ?
#
loop_
_entity_poly.entity_id
_entity_poly.type
_entity_poly.pdbx_seq_one_letter_code
_entity_poly.pdbx_strand_id
1 'polypeptide(L)'
;MIEGLEGIRLTSAEETNEYGKFVFEPLQHGYGTTMGNALRRVLLSSIRGSAPVAIKVNGALHEFTSLPGIKEDLQELIFNVRNLQVFIKDGNEATLSLKHQGKGVLTAADFEHNSLVDILNRDLKIAELSADDSAIDLQVILRTGVGYVSNEENHELLSGTVDTIAIDSIFSPVRTANFTVEPVRIKQKADYERLIVEITHFPTIKARDALKEALEIVDRHAQQLGACLKTPGSVDSTPEAATENEDVISKNLETVDGVKSRWAKVLKDADVETVADYLEHRGESLEGFGEAGRKSVDEALREAGISVPED
;
A
#
# COMPACT_ATOMS: atom_id res chain seq x y z
N MET A 1 -8.57 33.71 4.20
CA MET A 1 -9.22 32.83 3.19
C MET A 1 -8.59 33.15 1.85
N ILE A 2 -8.06 32.17 1.16
CA ILE A 2 -7.52 32.37 -0.20
C ILE A 2 -8.74 32.49 -1.12
N GLU A 3 -8.99 33.69 -1.65
CA GLU A 3 -10.06 33.92 -2.65
C GLU A 3 -9.84 32.97 -3.84
N GLY A 4 -10.82 32.12 -4.14
CA GLY A 4 -10.80 31.26 -5.33
C GLY A 4 -10.73 29.75 -5.10
N LEU A 5 -10.65 29.26 -3.84
CA LEU A 5 -10.83 27.84 -3.53
C LEU A 5 -12.32 27.45 -3.44
N GLU A 6 -13.19 28.42 -3.18
CA GLU A 6 -14.64 28.22 -3.16
C GLU A 6 -15.18 28.28 -4.59
N GLY A 7 -15.24 27.14 -5.27
CA GLY A 7 -15.86 27.12 -6.58
C GLY A 7 -15.29 26.15 -7.60
N ILE A 8 -14.21 25.40 -7.27
CA ILE A 8 -13.72 24.36 -8.17
C ILE A 8 -14.81 23.29 -8.31
N ARG A 9 -15.16 22.99 -9.55
CA ARG A 9 -16.20 22.01 -9.88
C ARG A 9 -15.65 21.00 -10.86
N LEU A 10 -16.10 19.77 -10.73
CA LEU A 10 -15.97 18.78 -11.77
C LEU A 10 -17.05 19.09 -12.83
N THR A 11 -16.64 19.63 -13.98
CA THR A 11 -17.56 20.09 -15.03
C THR A 11 -17.83 19.03 -16.08
N SER A 12 -16.91 18.08 -16.28
CA SER A 12 -17.08 16.94 -17.16
C SER A 12 -16.34 15.73 -16.60
N ALA A 13 -16.93 14.55 -16.76
CA ALA A 13 -16.31 13.27 -16.48
C ALA A 13 -16.75 12.27 -17.54
N GLU A 14 -15.79 11.67 -18.22
CA GLU A 14 -15.98 10.58 -19.19
C GLU A 14 -15.26 9.37 -18.61
N GLU A 15 -15.97 8.27 -18.41
CA GLU A 15 -15.40 7.06 -17.80
C GLU A 15 -15.78 5.83 -18.61
N THR A 16 -14.79 5.00 -18.91
CA THR A 16 -14.94 3.66 -19.47
C THR A 16 -14.27 2.65 -18.55
N ASN A 17 -14.27 1.38 -18.94
CA ASN A 17 -13.62 0.33 -18.14
C ASN A 17 -12.09 0.47 -18.03
N GLU A 18 -11.44 1.24 -18.91
CA GLU A 18 -9.98 1.37 -18.97
C GLU A 18 -9.51 2.82 -19.13
N TYR A 19 -10.42 3.78 -19.18
CA TYR A 19 -10.10 5.19 -19.41
C TYR A 19 -11.03 6.09 -18.60
N GLY A 20 -10.45 7.18 -18.06
CA GLY A 20 -11.19 8.26 -17.42
C GLY A 20 -10.62 9.61 -17.79
N LYS A 21 -11.53 10.58 -18.06
CA LYS A 21 -11.21 11.98 -18.30
C LYS A 21 -12.03 12.85 -17.36
N PHE A 22 -11.34 13.70 -16.62
CA PHE A 22 -11.94 14.57 -15.61
C PHE A 22 -11.55 16.00 -15.86
N VAL A 23 -12.53 16.91 -15.83
CA VAL A 23 -12.33 18.34 -16.09
C VAL A 23 -12.70 19.14 -14.85
N PHE A 24 -11.72 19.82 -14.29
CA PHE A 24 -11.86 20.66 -13.10
C PHE A 24 -11.71 22.13 -13.47
N GLU A 25 -12.67 22.95 -13.09
CA GLU A 25 -12.65 24.41 -13.30
C GLU A 25 -13.57 25.14 -12.32
N PRO A 26 -13.32 26.40 -12.00
CA PRO A 26 -12.14 27.19 -12.30
C PRO A 26 -11.02 26.96 -11.26
N LEU A 27 -9.78 26.93 -11.72
CA LEU A 27 -8.61 27.00 -10.84
C LEU A 27 -7.97 28.39 -10.97
N GLN A 28 -7.29 28.83 -9.92
CA GLN A 28 -6.46 30.04 -10.02
C GLN A 28 -5.24 29.77 -10.92
N HIS A 29 -4.72 30.84 -11.55
CA HIS A 29 -3.57 30.76 -12.43
C HIS A 29 -2.35 30.08 -11.76
N GLY A 30 -1.75 29.11 -12.45
CA GLY A 30 -0.62 28.29 -11.99
C GLY A 30 -1.02 27.05 -11.20
N TYR A 31 -2.20 27.00 -10.60
CA TYR A 31 -2.64 25.84 -9.80
C TYR A 31 -2.99 24.63 -10.67
N GLY A 32 -3.41 24.84 -11.90
CA GLY A 32 -3.66 23.75 -12.85
C GLY A 32 -2.40 22.90 -13.06
N THR A 33 -1.26 23.53 -13.32
CA THR A 33 0.03 22.84 -13.50
C THR A 33 0.51 22.19 -12.21
N THR A 34 0.40 22.88 -11.07
CA THR A 34 0.83 22.36 -9.77
C THR A 34 0.05 21.09 -9.39
N MET A 35 -1.28 21.17 -9.43
CA MET A 35 -2.14 20.03 -9.09
C MET A 35 -2.05 18.92 -10.14
N GLY A 36 -2.04 19.26 -11.41
CA GLY A 36 -1.93 18.31 -12.51
C GLY A 36 -0.65 17.46 -12.41
N ASN A 37 0.49 18.10 -12.13
CA ASN A 37 1.75 17.39 -11.97
C ASN A 37 1.79 16.52 -10.70
N ALA A 38 1.29 17.04 -9.58
CA ALA A 38 1.19 16.28 -8.34
C ALA A 38 0.32 15.03 -8.53
N LEU A 39 -0.90 15.19 -9.08
CA LEU A 39 -1.81 14.08 -9.35
C LEU A 39 -1.23 13.07 -10.33
N ARG A 40 -0.61 13.51 -11.42
CA ARG A 40 0.05 12.62 -12.39
C ARG A 40 1.09 11.74 -11.71
N ARG A 41 1.95 12.31 -10.87
CA ARG A 41 2.99 11.56 -10.17
C ARG A 41 2.40 10.54 -9.20
N VAL A 42 1.45 10.95 -8.39
CA VAL A 42 0.80 10.07 -7.40
C VAL A 42 0.02 8.95 -8.10
N LEU A 43 -0.73 9.26 -9.15
CA LEU A 43 -1.47 8.26 -9.95
C LEU A 43 -0.56 7.16 -10.51
N LEU A 44 0.65 7.51 -10.96
CA LEU A 44 1.59 6.55 -11.55
C LEU A 44 2.38 5.73 -10.52
N SER A 45 2.60 6.25 -9.31
CA SER A 45 3.53 5.66 -8.35
C SER A 45 2.92 5.17 -7.06
N SER A 46 1.74 5.67 -6.66
CA SER A 46 1.27 5.53 -5.27
C SER A 46 -0.12 4.92 -5.12
N ILE A 47 -0.80 4.63 -6.24
CA ILE A 47 -2.09 3.94 -6.19
C ILE A 47 -1.87 2.46 -5.90
N ARG A 48 -2.64 1.95 -4.94
CA ARG A 48 -2.55 0.57 -4.50
C ARG A 48 -3.15 -0.38 -5.54
N GLY A 49 -2.47 -1.49 -5.79
CA GLY A 49 -2.94 -2.55 -6.66
C GLY A 49 -2.48 -3.92 -6.20
N SER A 50 -2.78 -4.94 -7.00
CA SER A 50 -2.39 -6.33 -6.73
C SER A 50 -1.57 -6.85 -7.89
N ALA A 51 -0.49 -7.61 -7.58
CA ALA A 51 0.37 -8.20 -8.60
C ALA A 51 0.94 -9.55 -8.15
N PRO A 52 1.37 -10.40 -9.10
CA PRO A 52 2.19 -11.55 -8.81
C PRO A 52 3.55 -11.12 -8.26
N VAL A 53 4.02 -11.76 -7.19
CA VAL A 53 5.31 -11.51 -6.54
C VAL A 53 6.26 -12.70 -6.64
N ALA A 54 5.72 -13.90 -6.76
CA ALA A 54 6.49 -15.11 -6.96
C ALA A 54 5.67 -16.20 -7.61
N ILE A 55 6.39 -17.17 -8.19
CA ILE A 55 5.82 -18.41 -8.70
C ILE A 55 6.50 -19.61 -8.04
N LYS A 56 5.76 -20.71 -7.97
CA LYS A 56 6.26 -22.02 -7.63
C LYS A 56 5.82 -22.98 -8.72
N VAL A 57 6.78 -23.62 -9.37
CA VAL A 57 6.51 -24.60 -10.43
C VAL A 57 7.17 -25.91 -10.05
N ASN A 58 6.41 -27.00 -10.08
CA ASN A 58 6.97 -28.29 -9.77
C ASN A 58 8.06 -28.68 -10.79
N GLY A 59 9.25 -29.01 -10.28
CA GLY A 59 10.42 -29.37 -11.09
C GLY A 59 11.30 -28.19 -11.51
N ALA A 60 10.97 -26.95 -11.12
CA ALA A 60 11.79 -25.77 -11.36
C ALA A 60 12.47 -25.30 -10.06
N LEU A 61 13.79 -25.16 -10.08
CA LEU A 61 14.59 -24.66 -8.96
C LEU A 61 15.08 -23.23 -9.18
N HIS A 62 15.11 -22.77 -10.42
CA HIS A 62 15.55 -21.43 -10.82
C HIS A 62 14.90 -21.02 -12.14
N GLU A 63 14.89 -19.75 -12.44
CA GLU A 63 14.20 -19.12 -13.58
C GLU A 63 14.69 -19.59 -14.97
N PHE A 64 15.85 -20.22 -15.06
CA PHE A 64 16.42 -20.75 -16.32
C PHE A 64 16.12 -22.24 -16.52
N THR A 65 15.25 -22.84 -15.71
CA THR A 65 14.88 -24.25 -15.84
C THR A 65 13.96 -24.45 -17.03
N SER A 66 14.25 -25.47 -17.88
CA SER A 66 13.32 -25.90 -18.91
C SER A 66 12.39 -26.97 -18.36
N LEU A 67 11.09 -26.81 -18.59
CA LEU A 67 10.07 -27.72 -18.13
C LEU A 67 9.75 -28.76 -19.25
N PRO A 68 9.91 -30.06 -18.99
CA PRO A 68 9.62 -31.09 -20.00
C PRO A 68 8.15 -31.04 -20.43
N GLY A 69 7.92 -31.02 -21.76
CA GLY A 69 6.58 -31.04 -22.32
C GLY A 69 5.84 -29.70 -22.32
N ILE A 70 6.45 -28.63 -21.84
CA ILE A 70 5.96 -27.26 -21.93
C ILE A 70 6.73 -26.55 -23.04
N LYS A 71 6.06 -25.81 -23.90
CA LYS A 71 6.64 -25.15 -25.07
C LYS A 71 7.42 -23.90 -24.66
N GLU A 72 6.89 -23.14 -23.74
CA GLU A 72 7.51 -21.96 -23.16
C GLU A 72 8.62 -22.38 -22.19
N ASP A 73 9.72 -21.64 -22.17
CA ASP A 73 10.68 -21.71 -21.09
C ASP A 73 10.13 -21.02 -19.83
N LEU A 74 10.79 -21.21 -18.71
CA LEU A 74 10.30 -20.65 -17.44
C LEU A 74 10.32 -19.12 -17.42
N GLN A 75 11.26 -18.49 -18.14
CA GLN A 75 11.30 -17.04 -18.26
C GLN A 75 10.09 -16.50 -19.04
N GLU A 76 9.71 -17.17 -20.12
CA GLU A 76 8.51 -16.80 -20.90
C GLU A 76 7.23 -17.01 -20.06
N LEU A 77 7.18 -18.09 -19.28
CA LEU A 77 6.08 -18.35 -18.35
C LEU A 77 6.00 -17.25 -17.28
N ILE A 78 7.14 -16.85 -16.69
CA ILE A 78 7.21 -15.74 -15.73
C ILE A 78 6.69 -14.45 -16.37
N PHE A 79 7.12 -14.17 -17.62
CA PHE A 79 6.65 -12.98 -18.34
C PHE A 79 5.14 -13.01 -18.56
N ASN A 80 4.56 -14.16 -18.89
CA ASN A 80 3.12 -14.33 -19.05
C ASN A 80 2.39 -14.13 -17.72
N VAL A 81 2.89 -14.73 -16.63
CA VAL A 81 2.31 -14.56 -15.28
C VAL A 81 2.35 -13.11 -14.81
N ARG A 82 3.42 -12.34 -15.08
CA ARG A 82 3.52 -10.90 -14.74
C ARG A 82 2.43 -10.06 -15.38
N ASN A 83 1.90 -10.49 -16.52
CA ASN A 83 0.81 -9.80 -17.23
C ASN A 83 -0.58 -10.13 -16.69
N LEU A 84 -0.71 -10.97 -15.63
CA LEU A 84 -1.98 -11.22 -14.97
C LEU A 84 -2.54 -9.93 -14.36
N GLN A 85 -3.78 -9.62 -14.69
CA GLN A 85 -4.54 -8.52 -14.09
C GLN A 85 -5.43 -9.11 -12.99
N VAL A 86 -4.98 -8.94 -11.76
CA VAL A 86 -5.63 -9.53 -10.58
C VAL A 86 -6.07 -8.46 -9.59
N PHE A 87 -7.13 -8.77 -8.87
CA PHE A 87 -7.63 -7.95 -7.77
C PHE A 87 -7.85 -8.83 -6.55
N ILE A 88 -7.19 -8.53 -5.43
CA ILE A 88 -7.39 -9.21 -4.15
C ILE A 88 -8.50 -8.46 -3.41
N LYS A 89 -9.59 -9.16 -3.09
CA LYS A 89 -10.80 -8.60 -2.44
C LYS A 89 -10.58 -8.34 -0.96
N ASP A 90 -9.87 -9.25 -0.30
CA ASP A 90 -9.65 -9.21 1.13
C ASP A 90 -8.26 -9.75 1.48
N GLY A 91 -7.60 -9.10 2.44
CA GLY A 91 -6.24 -9.42 2.82
C GLY A 91 -5.18 -8.74 1.94
N ASN A 92 -3.92 -9.04 2.25
CA ASN A 92 -2.75 -8.48 1.56
C ASN A 92 -2.02 -9.49 0.68
N GLU A 93 -2.37 -10.78 0.80
CA GLU A 93 -1.73 -11.87 0.07
C GLU A 93 -2.76 -12.94 -0.30
N ALA A 94 -2.55 -13.55 -1.46
CA ALA A 94 -3.37 -14.68 -1.93
C ALA A 94 -2.52 -15.58 -2.84
N THR A 95 -2.93 -16.83 -3.01
CA THR A 95 -2.28 -17.78 -3.91
C THR A 95 -3.28 -18.28 -4.94
N LEU A 96 -2.87 -18.29 -6.20
CA LEU A 96 -3.56 -18.95 -7.29
C LEU A 96 -2.86 -20.26 -7.63
N SER A 97 -3.62 -21.31 -7.90
CA SER A 97 -3.10 -22.62 -8.29
C SER A 97 -3.63 -23.00 -9.68
N LEU A 98 -2.77 -23.56 -10.52
CA LEU A 98 -3.12 -24.08 -11.83
C LEU A 98 -2.49 -25.46 -11.96
N LYS A 99 -3.35 -26.50 -12.12
CA LYS A 99 -2.92 -27.87 -12.33
C LYS A 99 -3.56 -28.39 -13.61
N HIS A 100 -2.74 -28.87 -14.50
CA HIS A 100 -3.24 -29.44 -15.75
C HIS A 100 -2.37 -30.61 -16.19
N GLN A 101 -3.02 -31.60 -16.82
CA GLN A 101 -2.38 -32.76 -17.42
C GLN A 101 -2.92 -32.99 -18.83
N GLY A 102 -2.03 -33.27 -19.78
CA GLY A 102 -2.38 -33.47 -21.16
C GLY A 102 -2.06 -32.26 -22.04
N LYS A 103 -2.10 -32.48 -23.36
CA LYS A 103 -1.83 -31.46 -24.36
C LYS A 103 -2.91 -30.35 -24.33
N GLY A 104 -2.48 -29.10 -24.35
CA GLY A 104 -3.42 -27.98 -24.40
C GLY A 104 -2.76 -26.62 -24.22
N VAL A 105 -3.50 -25.57 -24.55
CA VAL A 105 -3.13 -24.18 -24.26
C VAL A 105 -3.79 -23.78 -22.96
N LEU A 106 -3.01 -23.34 -22.00
CA LEU A 106 -3.46 -22.88 -20.70
C LEU A 106 -3.59 -21.37 -20.70
N THR A 107 -4.68 -20.91 -20.19
CA THR A 107 -5.02 -19.50 -20.06
C THR A 107 -5.21 -19.12 -18.59
N ALA A 108 -5.34 -17.84 -18.31
CA ALA A 108 -5.66 -17.38 -16.97
C ALA A 108 -7.04 -17.84 -16.45
N ALA A 109 -7.93 -18.33 -17.33
CA ALA A 109 -9.19 -18.94 -16.94
C ALA A 109 -9.04 -20.33 -16.30
N ASP A 110 -7.91 -21.02 -16.55
CA ASP A 110 -7.63 -22.36 -16.06
C ASP A 110 -7.09 -22.40 -14.62
N PHE A 111 -6.85 -21.24 -14.00
CA PHE A 111 -6.55 -21.18 -12.57
C PHE A 111 -7.75 -21.65 -11.73
N GLU A 112 -7.46 -22.41 -10.69
CA GLU A 112 -8.47 -22.83 -9.72
C GLU A 112 -9.19 -21.63 -9.12
N HIS A 113 -10.50 -21.76 -8.94
CA HIS A 113 -11.29 -20.66 -8.38
C HIS A 113 -10.88 -20.32 -6.95
N ASN A 114 -10.45 -19.08 -6.75
CA ASN A 114 -10.16 -18.51 -5.43
C ASN A 114 -11.16 -17.39 -5.12
N SER A 115 -11.91 -17.52 -4.02
CA SER A 115 -12.93 -16.54 -3.62
C SER A 115 -12.35 -15.14 -3.29
N LEU A 116 -11.06 -15.09 -2.93
CA LEU A 116 -10.35 -13.86 -2.56
C LEU A 116 -9.79 -13.11 -3.76
N VAL A 117 -9.72 -13.74 -4.95
CA VAL A 117 -9.04 -13.16 -6.12
C VAL A 117 -9.96 -13.15 -7.32
N ASP A 118 -10.07 -11.99 -7.96
CA ASP A 118 -10.64 -11.87 -9.30
C ASP A 118 -9.53 -11.74 -10.34
N ILE A 119 -9.58 -12.57 -11.37
CA ILE A 119 -8.74 -12.49 -12.57
C ILE A 119 -9.56 -11.82 -13.67
N LEU A 120 -9.07 -10.70 -14.19
CA LEU A 120 -9.83 -9.87 -15.14
C LEU A 120 -9.49 -10.21 -16.59
N ASN A 121 -8.25 -10.55 -16.91
CA ASN A 121 -7.80 -10.92 -18.24
C ASN A 121 -7.74 -12.46 -18.43
N ARG A 122 -8.87 -13.11 -18.33
CA ARG A 122 -8.98 -14.58 -18.36
C ARG A 122 -8.43 -15.24 -19.64
N ASP A 123 -8.42 -14.51 -20.73
CA ASP A 123 -7.93 -14.99 -22.04
C ASP A 123 -6.40 -14.93 -22.18
N LEU A 124 -5.69 -14.42 -21.16
CA LEU A 124 -4.24 -14.36 -21.18
C LEU A 124 -3.64 -15.76 -21.26
N LYS A 125 -2.83 -16.03 -22.29
CA LYS A 125 -2.07 -17.29 -22.40
C LYS A 125 -1.00 -17.34 -21.33
N ILE A 126 -0.97 -18.46 -20.59
CA ILE A 126 0.03 -18.72 -19.54
C ILE A 126 1.11 -19.67 -20.08
N ALA A 127 0.71 -20.85 -20.60
CA ALA A 127 1.61 -21.84 -21.13
C ALA A 127 0.92 -22.73 -22.17
N GLU A 128 1.70 -23.52 -22.93
CA GLU A 128 1.19 -24.50 -23.88
C GLU A 128 1.88 -25.86 -23.64
N LEU A 129 1.09 -26.87 -23.31
CA LEU A 129 1.58 -28.25 -23.17
C LEU A 129 1.59 -28.94 -24.54
N SER A 130 2.72 -29.54 -24.90
CA SER A 130 2.97 -30.09 -26.25
C SER A 130 2.59 -31.54 -26.39
N ALA A 131 2.54 -32.34 -25.31
CA ALA A 131 2.30 -33.77 -25.32
C ALA A 131 1.25 -34.20 -24.32
N ASP A 132 0.60 -35.35 -24.56
CA ASP A 132 -0.50 -35.86 -23.73
C ASP A 132 -0.03 -36.34 -22.33
N ASP A 133 1.25 -36.63 -22.17
CA ASP A 133 1.89 -37.00 -20.91
C ASP A 133 2.47 -35.79 -20.13
N SER A 134 2.40 -34.61 -20.73
CA SER A 134 2.85 -33.38 -20.08
C SER A 134 1.93 -32.98 -18.94
N ALA A 135 2.51 -32.47 -17.84
CA ALA A 135 1.79 -31.96 -16.70
C ALA A 135 2.46 -30.68 -16.16
N ILE A 136 1.65 -29.79 -15.65
CA ILE A 136 2.11 -28.58 -14.94
C ILE A 136 1.39 -28.46 -13.60
N ASP A 137 2.14 -28.11 -12.55
CA ASP A 137 1.61 -27.66 -11.27
C ASP A 137 2.28 -26.30 -10.97
N LEU A 138 1.52 -25.24 -11.19
CA LEU A 138 1.94 -23.84 -11.03
C LEU A 138 1.16 -23.19 -9.89
N GLN A 139 1.88 -22.60 -8.96
CA GLN A 139 1.31 -21.72 -7.95
C GLN A 139 1.86 -20.31 -8.17
N VAL A 140 0.98 -19.31 -8.07
CA VAL A 140 1.31 -17.90 -8.21
C VAL A 140 0.95 -17.20 -6.91
N ILE A 141 1.96 -16.64 -6.26
CA ILE A 141 1.77 -15.84 -5.04
C ILE A 141 1.50 -14.40 -5.46
N LEU A 142 0.39 -13.87 -4.97
CA LEU A 142 -0.08 -12.52 -5.24
C LEU A 142 0.03 -11.69 -3.96
N ARG A 143 0.37 -10.42 -4.10
CA ARG A 143 0.33 -9.44 -3.01
C ARG A 143 -0.31 -8.14 -3.45
N THR A 144 -0.76 -7.35 -2.46
CA THR A 144 -1.12 -5.95 -2.66
C THR A 144 0.09 -5.06 -2.35
N GLY A 145 0.29 -4.03 -3.17
CA GLY A 145 1.41 -3.12 -3.01
C GLY A 145 1.20 -1.84 -3.81
N VAL A 146 2.25 -1.04 -3.93
CA VAL A 146 2.27 0.21 -4.69
C VAL A 146 3.50 0.26 -5.59
N GLY A 147 3.37 0.87 -6.76
CA GLY A 147 4.47 1.11 -7.67
C GLY A 147 5.08 -0.16 -8.27
N TYR A 148 6.40 -0.26 -8.26
CA TYR A 148 7.20 -1.36 -8.79
C TYR A 148 8.11 -1.91 -7.70
N VAL A 149 8.17 -3.23 -7.59
CA VAL A 149 9.06 -3.96 -6.68
C VAL A 149 9.86 -4.96 -7.49
N SER A 150 11.18 -4.95 -7.33
CA SER A 150 12.08 -5.84 -8.05
C SER A 150 11.99 -7.29 -7.55
N ASN A 151 12.47 -8.25 -8.35
CA ASN A 151 12.57 -9.64 -7.94
C ASN A 151 13.50 -9.82 -6.72
N GLU A 152 14.56 -9.00 -6.60
CA GLU A 152 15.46 -9.02 -5.45
C GLU A 152 14.76 -8.63 -4.16
N GLU A 153 14.00 -7.53 -4.17
CA GLU A 153 13.18 -7.08 -3.03
C GLU A 153 12.08 -8.10 -2.70
N ASN A 154 11.41 -8.67 -3.71
CA ASN A 154 10.42 -9.72 -3.50
C ASN A 154 11.04 -10.98 -2.91
N HIS A 155 12.29 -11.34 -3.29
CA HIS A 155 13.02 -12.47 -2.73
C HIS A 155 13.31 -12.27 -1.24
N GLU A 156 13.70 -11.06 -0.83
CA GLU A 156 13.91 -10.72 0.58
C GLU A 156 12.62 -10.83 1.39
N LEU A 157 11.51 -10.32 0.85
CA LEU A 157 10.18 -10.38 1.48
C LEU A 157 9.64 -11.81 1.61
N LEU A 158 10.07 -12.73 0.73
CA LEU A 158 9.67 -14.14 0.70
C LEU A 158 10.70 -15.05 1.41
N SER A 159 11.70 -14.48 2.09
CA SER A 159 12.75 -15.21 2.78
C SER A 159 12.14 -16.22 3.78
N GLY A 160 12.34 -17.51 3.50
CA GLY A 160 11.76 -18.63 4.25
C GLY A 160 10.76 -19.48 3.47
N THR A 161 10.31 -19.07 2.29
CA THR A 161 9.47 -19.90 1.42
C THR A 161 10.35 -20.74 0.50
N VAL A 162 10.34 -22.06 0.71
CA VAL A 162 11.16 -23.00 -0.06
C VAL A 162 10.58 -23.22 -1.47
N ASP A 163 11.44 -23.35 -2.49
CA ASP A 163 11.08 -23.64 -3.89
C ASP A 163 10.21 -22.57 -4.57
N THR A 164 10.35 -21.30 -4.19
CA THR A 164 9.69 -20.17 -4.86
C THR A 164 10.68 -19.34 -5.66
N ILE A 165 10.26 -18.91 -6.84
CA ILE A 165 11.00 -18.01 -7.71
C ILE A 165 10.34 -16.64 -7.62
N ALA A 166 11.05 -15.69 -7.04
CA ALA A 166 10.59 -14.31 -6.97
C ALA A 166 10.59 -13.67 -8.35
N ILE A 167 9.61 -12.83 -8.63
CA ILE A 167 9.47 -12.14 -9.91
C ILE A 167 9.27 -10.64 -9.68
N ASP A 168 9.60 -9.84 -10.69
CA ASP A 168 9.29 -8.40 -10.66
C ASP A 168 7.79 -8.16 -10.62
N SER A 169 7.37 -7.23 -9.81
CA SER A 169 5.95 -6.91 -9.60
C SER A 169 5.63 -5.47 -9.97
N ILE A 170 4.60 -5.27 -10.80
CA ILE A 170 4.05 -3.96 -11.13
C ILE A 170 2.68 -3.88 -10.46
N PHE A 171 2.62 -3.22 -9.32
CA PHE A 171 1.38 -3.06 -8.55
C PHE A 171 0.48 -1.95 -9.09
N SER A 172 1.06 -0.93 -9.76
CA SER A 172 0.29 0.22 -10.23
C SER A 172 -0.84 -0.20 -11.18
N PRO A 173 -2.11 0.06 -10.82
CA PRO A 173 -3.23 -0.22 -11.71
C PRO A 173 -3.39 0.85 -12.80
N VAL A 174 -2.69 1.99 -12.68
CA VAL A 174 -2.70 3.08 -13.64
C VAL A 174 -1.58 2.90 -14.67
N ARG A 175 -1.93 2.82 -15.94
CA ARG A 175 -0.99 2.66 -17.06
C ARG A 175 -0.42 3.99 -17.51
N THR A 176 -1.30 4.96 -17.72
CA THR A 176 -0.91 6.32 -18.10
C THR A 176 -1.74 7.35 -17.36
N ALA A 177 -1.11 8.45 -16.98
CA ALA A 177 -1.76 9.61 -16.43
C ALA A 177 -1.20 10.85 -17.09
N ASN A 178 -2.07 11.62 -17.76
CA ASN A 178 -1.73 12.87 -18.43
C ASN A 178 -2.60 13.99 -17.90
N PHE A 179 -2.11 15.20 -18.00
CA PHE A 179 -2.91 16.38 -17.72
C PHE A 179 -2.67 17.47 -18.74
N THR A 180 -3.69 18.28 -18.96
CA THR A 180 -3.65 19.47 -19.80
C THR A 180 -4.25 20.64 -19.03
N VAL A 181 -3.66 21.81 -19.18
CA VAL A 181 -4.15 23.05 -18.55
C VAL A 181 -4.53 24.03 -19.65
N GLU A 182 -5.76 24.51 -19.57
CA GLU A 182 -6.32 25.47 -20.51
C GLU A 182 -6.75 26.76 -19.81
N PRO A 183 -6.53 27.93 -20.39
CA PRO A 183 -7.03 29.19 -19.81
C PRO A 183 -8.56 29.27 -19.96
N VAL A 184 -9.21 29.74 -18.87
CA VAL A 184 -10.67 29.95 -18.85
C VAL A 184 -11.00 31.36 -18.46
N ARG A 185 -11.99 31.94 -19.15
CA ARG A 185 -12.53 33.26 -18.84
C ARG A 185 -13.80 33.15 -18.03
N ILE A 186 -13.79 33.79 -16.85
CA ILE A 186 -14.98 33.89 -15.99
C ILE A 186 -15.34 35.39 -15.88
N LYS A 187 -16.52 35.75 -16.39
CA LYS A 187 -16.96 37.14 -16.50
C LYS A 187 -15.94 37.98 -17.32
N GLN A 188 -15.36 39.00 -16.67
CA GLN A 188 -14.35 39.86 -17.31
C GLN A 188 -12.90 39.55 -16.94
N LYS A 189 -12.68 38.57 -16.04
CA LYS A 189 -11.35 38.15 -15.61
C LYS A 189 -10.92 36.91 -16.41
N ALA A 190 -9.72 36.96 -16.97
CA ALA A 190 -9.13 35.88 -17.79
C ALA A 190 -8.11 35.02 -17.04
N ASP A 191 -8.03 35.18 -15.69
CA ASP A 191 -6.93 34.62 -14.87
C ASP A 191 -7.28 33.28 -14.22
N TYR A 192 -8.13 32.49 -14.86
CA TYR A 192 -8.50 31.15 -14.38
C TYR A 192 -8.04 30.08 -15.35
N GLU A 193 -7.87 28.89 -14.80
CA GLU A 193 -7.43 27.69 -15.51
C GLU A 193 -8.46 26.57 -15.41
N ARG A 194 -8.46 25.72 -16.42
CA ARG A 194 -9.14 24.44 -16.47
C ARG A 194 -8.08 23.35 -16.45
N LEU A 195 -8.19 22.43 -15.52
CA LEU A 195 -7.35 21.25 -15.44
C LEU A 195 -8.12 20.05 -16.01
N ILE A 196 -7.56 19.43 -17.02
CA ILE A 196 -8.04 18.21 -17.65
C ILE A 196 -7.08 17.10 -17.21
N VAL A 197 -7.59 16.05 -16.56
CA VAL A 197 -6.82 14.87 -16.16
C VAL A 197 -7.33 13.67 -16.93
N GLU A 198 -6.43 12.98 -17.63
CA GLU A 198 -6.72 11.80 -18.43
C GLU A 198 -5.96 10.60 -17.85
N ILE A 199 -6.68 9.51 -17.56
CA ILE A 199 -6.16 8.32 -16.87
C ILE A 199 -6.50 7.11 -17.71
N THR A 200 -5.49 6.31 -18.11
CA THR A 200 -5.68 4.97 -18.64
C THR A 200 -5.28 3.98 -17.56
N HIS A 201 -6.14 3.02 -17.29
CA HIS A 201 -5.96 2.10 -16.15
C HIS A 201 -6.37 0.67 -16.54
N PHE A 202 -5.97 -0.29 -15.72
CA PHE A 202 -6.52 -1.64 -15.80
C PHE A 202 -7.92 -1.69 -15.19
N PRO A 203 -8.79 -2.63 -15.61
CA PRO A 203 -10.13 -2.79 -15.05
C PRO A 203 -10.19 -3.13 -13.56
N THR A 204 -9.04 -3.29 -12.91
CA THR A 204 -8.89 -3.57 -11.46
C THR A 204 -9.34 -2.41 -10.57
N ILE A 205 -9.36 -1.17 -11.09
CA ILE A 205 -9.80 0.03 -10.38
C ILE A 205 -10.61 0.91 -11.33
N LYS A 206 -11.52 1.72 -10.82
CA LYS A 206 -12.20 2.76 -11.60
C LYS A 206 -11.35 4.03 -11.64
N ALA A 207 -11.35 4.74 -12.76
CA ALA A 207 -10.59 5.98 -12.91
C ALA A 207 -10.91 7.02 -11.81
N ARG A 208 -12.20 7.12 -11.43
CA ARG A 208 -12.66 8.02 -10.37
C ARG A 208 -12.10 7.65 -9.00
N ASP A 209 -12.06 6.36 -8.68
CA ASP A 209 -11.56 5.87 -7.39
C ASP A 209 -10.04 6.08 -7.31
N ALA A 210 -9.30 5.80 -8.39
CA ALA A 210 -7.87 6.10 -8.49
C ALA A 210 -7.57 7.60 -8.31
N LEU A 211 -8.37 8.47 -8.94
CA LEU A 211 -8.21 9.92 -8.82
C LEU A 211 -8.53 10.41 -7.40
N LYS A 212 -9.57 9.84 -6.77
CA LYS A 212 -9.93 10.14 -5.39
C LYS A 212 -8.80 9.75 -4.42
N GLU A 213 -8.27 8.53 -4.55
CA GLU A 213 -7.14 8.05 -3.75
C GLU A 213 -5.91 8.95 -3.95
N ALA A 214 -5.61 9.34 -5.19
CA ALA A 214 -4.50 10.27 -5.48
C ALA A 214 -4.67 11.62 -4.79
N LEU A 215 -5.88 12.18 -4.78
CA LEU A 215 -6.19 13.43 -4.07
C LEU A 215 -6.03 13.27 -2.55
N GLU A 216 -6.49 12.17 -1.97
CA GLU A 216 -6.34 11.87 -0.54
C GLU A 216 -4.87 11.72 -0.13
N ILE A 217 -4.03 11.10 -0.98
CA ILE A 217 -2.59 11.00 -0.76
C ILE A 217 -1.93 12.38 -0.77
N VAL A 218 -2.25 13.23 -1.75
CA VAL A 218 -1.72 14.60 -1.83
C VAL A 218 -2.12 15.43 -0.62
N ASP A 219 -3.38 15.35 -0.22
CA ASP A 219 -3.92 16.07 0.95
C ASP A 219 -3.22 15.63 2.24
N ARG A 220 -3.07 14.33 2.47
CA ARG A 220 -2.38 13.77 3.64
C ARG A 220 -0.94 14.29 3.74
N HIS A 221 -0.18 14.30 2.64
CA HIS A 221 1.18 14.83 2.63
C HIS A 221 1.21 16.34 2.93
N ALA A 222 0.28 17.10 2.36
CA ALA A 222 0.19 18.53 2.64
C ALA A 222 -0.14 18.82 4.11
N GLN A 223 -1.02 18.04 4.72
CA GLN A 223 -1.36 18.13 6.15
C GLN A 223 -0.16 17.78 7.04
N GLN A 224 0.58 16.69 6.72
CA GLN A 224 1.79 16.30 7.46
C GLN A 224 2.87 17.38 7.41
N LEU A 225 3.13 17.95 6.22
CA LEU A 225 4.07 19.09 6.09
C LEU A 225 3.62 20.29 6.93
N GLY A 226 2.31 20.57 6.93
CA GLY A 226 1.75 21.64 7.77
C GLY A 226 1.86 21.37 9.27
N ALA A 227 1.76 20.12 9.69
CA ALA A 227 1.92 19.71 11.08
C ALA A 227 3.37 19.88 11.55
N CYS A 228 4.36 19.49 10.73
CA CYS A 228 5.79 19.68 11.04
C CYS A 228 6.16 21.15 11.30
N LEU A 229 5.49 22.10 10.65
CA LEU A 229 5.73 23.53 10.87
C LEU A 229 5.15 24.04 12.21
N LYS A 230 4.18 23.32 12.78
CA LYS A 230 3.58 23.69 14.08
C LYS A 230 4.40 23.17 15.27
N THR A 231 5.22 22.14 15.06
CA THR A 231 6.06 21.54 16.10
C THR A 231 7.54 21.61 15.66
N PRO A 232 8.26 22.72 15.91
CA PRO A 232 9.69 22.79 15.60
C PRO A 232 10.45 21.86 16.55
N GLY A 233 10.97 20.74 16.07
CA GLY A 233 11.94 19.96 16.84
C GLY A 233 11.74 18.44 16.92
N SER A 234 10.75 17.84 16.29
CA SER A 234 10.68 16.36 16.19
C SER A 234 11.25 15.88 14.85
N VAL A 235 12.57 15.86 14.76
CA VAL A 235 13.27 15.08 13.72
C VAL A 235 13.69 13.80 14.43
N ASP A 236 12.80 12.83 14.44
CA ASP A 236 13.06 11.39 14.49
C ASP A 236 11.74 10.65 14.83
N SER A 237 10.97 10.37 13.82
CA SER A 237 10.05 9.24 13.88
C SER A 237 9.74 8.80 12.45
N THR A 238 10.27 7.64 12.10
CA THR A 238 9.92 6.87 10.90
C THR A 238 8.41 6.61 10.87
N PRO A 239 7.70 6.76 9.74
CA PRO A 239 6.22 6.72 9.70
C PRO A 239 5.55 5.39 10.05
N GLU A 240 6.31 4.32 10.28
CA GLU A 240 5.75 2.99 10.57
C GLU A 240 5.40 2.71 12.03
N ALA A 241 5.83 3.57 12.97
CA ALA A 241 5.60 3.34 14.41
C ALA A 241 4.46 4.18 15.02
N ALA A 242 3.80 5.08 14.28
CA ALA A 242 2.91 6.06 14.88
C ALA A 242 1.47 5.55 15.13
N THR A 243 1.01 4.48 14.47
CA THR A 243 -0.37 3.97 14.62
C THR A 243 -0.54 2.93 15.72
N GLU A 244 0.53 2.21 16.12
CA GLU A 244 0.44 1.25 17.22
C GLU A 244 0.72 1.86 18.60
N ASN A 245 1.41 2.99 18.67
CA ASN A 245 1.80 3.60 19.94
C ASN A 245 0.72 4.50 20.58
N GLU A 246 -0.17 5.14 19.81
CA GLU A 246 -1.22 5.99 20.37
C GLU A 246 -2.27 5.19 21.16
N ASP A 247 -2.60 3.97 20.72
CA ASP A 247 -3.52 3.07 21.41
C ASP A 247 -2.91 2.48 22.69
N VAL A 248 -1.58 2.38 22.80
CA VAL A 248 -0.89 1.80 23.95
C VAL A 248 -0.53 2.87 24.99
N ILE A 249 -0.18 4.06 24.57
CA ILE A 249 0.15 5.22 25.44
C ILE A 249 -1.09 5.71 26.19
N SER A 250 -2.28 5.58 25.61
CA SER A 250 -3.57 5.91 26.24
C SER A 250 -4.10 4.81 27.15
N LYS A 251 -3.43 3.62 27.23
CA LYS A 251 -3.85 2.54 28.11
C LYS A 251 -3.59 2.87 29.57
N ASN A 252 -4.50 2.41 30.43
CA ASN A 252 -4.35 2.50 31.86
C ASN A 252 -3.21 1.56 32.32
N LEU A 253 -2.33 2.03 33.20
CA LEU A 253 -1.19 1.28 33.75
C LEU A 253 -1.59 -0.07 34.40
N GLU A 254 -2.83 -0.18 34.89
CA GLU A 254 -3.37 -1.43 35.46
C GLU A 254 -3.59 -2.51 34.38
N THR A 255 -3.73 -2.12 33.10
CA THR A 255 -4.01 -3.04 31.98
C THR A 255 -2.75 -3.47 31.20
N VAL A 256 -1.59 -2.92 31.55
CA VAL A 256 -0.32 -3.27 30.93
C VAL A 256 0.25 -4.55 31.59
N ASP A 257 0.43 -5.60 30.78
CA ASP A 257 1.02 -6.85 31.25
C ASP A 257 2.44 -6.61 31.80
N GLY A 258 2.71 -7.13 32.99
CA GLY A 258 4.01 -6.99 33.67
C GLY A 258 4.06 -5.89 34.74
N VAL A 259 3.17 -4.90 34.72
CA VAL A 259 3.08 -3.90 35.80
C VAL A 259 2.46 -4.52 37.04
N LYS A 260 3.22 -4.57 38.12
CA LYS A 260 2.72 -5.14 39.41
C LYS A 260 1.61 -4.24 39.99
N SER A 261 0.47 -4.83 40.34
CA SER A 261 -0.73 -4.11 40.88
C SER A 261 -0.43 -3.21 42.08
N ARG A 262 0.64 -3.46 42.80
CA ARG A 262 1.14 -2.61 43.88
C ARG A 262 1.61 -1.25 43.39
N TRP A 263 2.35 -1.23 42.25
CA TRP A 263 2.91 -0.01 41.68
C TRP A 263 1.85 0.78 40.95
N ALA A 264 0.94 0.11 40.23
CA ALA A 264 -0.21 0.74 39.61
C ALA A 264 -1.10 1.50 40.63
N LYS A 265 -1.30 0.92 41.81
CA LYS A 265 -2.03 1.61 42.91
C LYS A 265 -1.32 2.85 43.43
N VAL A 266 0.00 2.77 43.67
CA VAL A 266 0.78 3.92 44.14
C VAL A 266 0.80 5.07 43.15
N LEU A 267 0.86 4.74 41.84
CA LEU A 267 0.81 5.72 40.77
C LEU A 267 -0.58 6.34 40.64
N LYS A 268 -1.63 5.55 40.81
CA LYS A 268 -3.02 6.03 40.83
C LYS A 268 -3.32 6.97 42.01
N ASP A 269 -2.77 6.69 43.18
CA ASP A 269 -2.89 7.56 44.38
C ASP A 269 -2.15 8.91 44.17
N ALA A 270 -1.26 8.98 43.16
CA ALA A 270 -0.53 10.17 42.74
C ALA A 270 -1.09 10.82 41.45
N ASP A 271 -2.35 10.52 41.07
CA ASP A 271 -3.03 10.99 39.85
C ASP A 271 -2.34 10.61 38.51
N VAL A 272 -1.54 9.53 38.50
CA VAL A 272 -0.87 8.99 37.32
C VAL A 272 -1.58 7.69 36.91
N GLU A 273 -2.58 7.77 36.03
CA GLU A 273 -3.42 6.64 35.65
C GLU A 273 -3.02 5.99 34.33
N THR A 274 -2.48 6.76 33.36
CA THR A 274 -2.13 6.26 32.04
C THR A 274 -0.63 6.13 31.85
N VAL A 275 -0.23 5.39 30.81
CA VAL A 275 1.18 5.30 30.39
C VAL A 275 1.75 6.67 30.01
N ALA A 276 0.91 7.52 29.39
CA ALA A 276 1.28 8.90 29.04
C ALA A 276 1.63 9.72 30.28
N ASP A 277 0.75 9.69 31.30
CA ASP A 277 0.95 10.40 32.57
C ASP A 277 2.22 9.95 33.28
N TYR A 278 2.51 8.63 33.25
CA TYR A 278 3.73 8.09 33.83
C TYR A 278 5.00 8.59 33.15
N LEU A 279 5.00 8.65 31.80
CA LEU A 279 6.16 9.12 31.03
C LEU A 279 6.39 10.63 31.25
N GLU A 280 5.35 11.42 31.44
CA GLU A 280 5.42 12.86 31.70
C GLU A 280 5.96 13.15 33.11
N HIS A 281 5.52 12.40 34.14
CA HIS A 281 5.90 12.60 35.56
C HIS A 281 7.10 11.71 36.00
N ARG A 282 7.76 11.01 35.09
CA ARG A 282 8.83 10.03 35.39
C ARG A 282 10.00 10.63 36.19
N GLY A 283 10.34 11.90 35.97
CA GLY A 283 11.40 12.65 36.64
C GLY A 283 11.05 13.14 38.05
N GLU A 284 9.77 13.09 38.44
CA GLU A 284 9.31 13.64 39.70
C GLU A 284 9.41 12.63 40.86
N SER A 285 9.60 13.12 42.08
CA SER A 285 9.70 12.32 43.29
C SER A 285 8.28 12.07 43.83
N LEU A 286 7.67 10.93 43.47
CA LEU A 286 6.34 10.56 43.94
C LEU A 286 6.42 9.83 45.30
N GLU A 287 5.53 10.18 46.21
CA GLU A 287 5.51 9.63 47.58
C GLU A 287 5.15 8.13 47.55
N GLY A 288 6.03 7.28 48.03
CA GLY A 288 5.86 5.82 48.00
C GLY A 288 6.32 5.12 46.71
N PHE A 289 6.77 5.85 45.68
CA PHE A 289 7.24 5.34 44.41
C PHE A 289 8.75 5.61 44.25
N GLY A 290 9.59 4.69 44.73
CA GLY A 290 11.05 4.80 44.66
C GLY A 290 11.65 4.18 43.40
N GLU A 291 13.00 4.22 43.34
CA GLU A 291 13.79 3.71 42.21
C GLU A 291 13.48 2.24 41.81
N ALA A 292 13.17 1.39 42.81
CA ALA A 292 12.76 0.01 42.53
C ALA A 292 11.40 -0.11 41.82
N GLY A 293 10.48 0.81 42.12
CA GLY A 293 9.19 0.93 41.42
C GLY A 293 9.36 1.38 39.99
N ARG A 294 10.19 2.42 39.77
CA ARG A 294 10.53 2.94 38.43
C ARG A 294 11.12 1.83 37.55
N LYS A 295 12.16 1.16 38.02
CA LYS A 295 12.79 0.05 37.26
C LYS A 295 11.80 -1.05 36.88
N SER A 296 10.90 -1.41 37.79
CA SER A 296 9.90 -2.47 37.55
C SER A 296 8.83 -2.05 36.53
N VAL A 297 8.42 -0.78 36.52
CA VAL A 297 7.45 -0.25 35.55
C VAL A 297 8.11 -0.03 34.20
N ASP A 298 9.32 0.54 34.18
CA ASP A 298 10.11 0.74 32.96
C ASP A 298 10.40 -0.57 32.23
N GLU A 299 10.72 -1.64 32.98
CA GLU A 299 10.96 -2.97 32.43
C GLU A 299 9.69 -3.57 31.81
N ALA A 300 8.55 -3.45 32.49
CA ALA A 300 7.26 -3.89 31.97
C ALA A 300 6.82 -3.10 30.72
N LEU A 301 7.05 -1.78 30.68
CA LEU A 301 6.75 -0.95 29.51
C LEU A 301 7.66 -1.30 28.31
N ARG A 302 8.95 -1.60 28.53
CA ARG A 302 9.86 -2.08 27.47
C ARG A 302 9.47 -3.45 26.94
N GLU A 303 9.03 -4.37 27.81
CA GLU A 303 8.49 -5.68 27.40
C GLU A 303 7.19 -5.54 26.60
N ALA A 304 6.39 -4.51 26.88
CA ALA A 304 5.20 -4.16 26.12
C ALA A 304 5.49 -3.38 24.82
N GLY A 305 6.78 -3.16 24.46
CA GLY A 305 7.19 -2.48 23.22
C GLY A 305 7.17 -0.97 23.29
N ILE A 306 7.07 -0.37 24.50
CA ILE A 306 7.02 1.09 24.69
C ILE A 306 8.45 1.61 24.94
N SER A 307 8.88 2.60 24.14
CA SER A 307 10.16 3.28 24.34
C SER A 307 10.14 4.12 25.61
N VAL A 308 10.90 3.70 26.61
CA VAL A 308 11.09 4.48 27.83
C VAL A 308 12.43 5.21 27.72
N PRO A 309 12.47 6.57 27.84
CA PRO A 309 13.72 7.34 27.79
C PRO A 309 14.77 6.83 28.78
N GLU A 310 16.03 6.77 28.40
CA GLU A 310 17.15 6.50 29.32
C GLU A 310 17.47 7.77 30.12
N ASP A 311 17.76 7.62 31.42
CA ASP A 311 18.12 8.74 32.33
C ASP A 311 19.48 9.33 31.98
#